data_cba42c7f707b1cb4f52e1e86bcab3388
#
_entry.id   cba42c7f707b1cb4f52e1e86bcab3388
#
_cell.length_a   1.000
_cell.length_b   1.000
_cell.length_c   1.000
_cell.angle_alpha   90.00
_cell.angle_beta   90.00
_cell.angle_gamma   90.00
#
_symmetry.space_group_name_H-M   'P 1'
#
loop_
_entity.id
_entity.type
_entity.pdbx_description
1 polymer ?
#
loop_
_entity_poly.entity_id
_entity_poly.type
_entity_poly.pdbx_seq_one_letter_code
_entity_poly.pdbx_strand_id
1 'polypeptide(L)'
;MKKVFSLLLALVMCQLITATTFAASSTSDANSTDEQLISDYFSAVDQQMWDELEDVLSDSYYQSISSTIDNNAYAENNLGLYNIEAVNQVSLLGEIPASTYEYYSPIIAELEDDGVEEIIAYVVECELDTYEDTEFYFTGNNYLTFFCGTLDGNRYIADCRITSTPVMTSLNDSIGEIAAPDYGTNSASSCTYNRVPSSIKVLRWRYGDSSTIPETVNFKRYVKVVAACEAGYDSRDEDYHYSNILCIRNYAWYRILNADPSRNYHVTDTLQTNGGDFPSNQEYNPDVYWDTDTWVNLYDRVDDMWDENMVNSDLEIFDSWFTKNDPDYDYSGSGRFVQDTSNEMARDGWHYEEILDYFYSYSEMSDGPIEFVPTGEHLFYRTQVIGDDLYGYCHCGYRENIGSIAR
;
A
#
# COMPACT_ATOMS: atom_id res chain seq x y z
N MET A 1 3.52 58.69 -12.48
CA MET A 1 3.76 58.23 -11.11
C MET A 1 2.98 56.97 -10.71
N LYS A 2 1.99 56.47 -11.48
CA LYS A 2 1.24 55.24 -11.15
C LYS A 2 1.87 53.92 -11.64
N LYS A 3 2.87 53.95 -12.51
CA LYS A 3 3.54 52.74 -13.04
C LYS A 3 4.77 52.31 -12.27
N VAL A 4 5.30 53.12 -11.37
CA VAL A 4 6.49 52.77 -10.57
C VAL A 4 6.10 52.10 -9.25
N PHE A 5 4.86 52.28 -8.77
CA PHE A 5 4.39 51.65 -7.54
C PHE A 5 3.99 50.20 -7.74
N SER A 6 3.61 49.79 -8.96
CA SER A 6 3.23 48.38 -9.26
C SER A 6 4.42 47.45 -9.37
N LEU A 7 5.60 47.98 -9.72
CA LEU A 7 6.83 47.18 -9.84
C LEU A 7 7.53 46.96 -8.50
N LEU A 8 7.29 47.84 -7.51
CA LEU A 8 7.85 47.69 -6.15
C LEU A 8 7.03 46.76 -5.27
N LEU A 9 5.74 46.58 -5.56
CA LEU A 9 4.88 45.67 -4.84
C LEU A 9 5.07 44.21 -5.32
N ALA A 10 5.41 43.99 -6.59
CA ALA A 10 5.78 42.70 -7.14
C ALA A 10 7.14 42.21 -6.65
N LEU A 11 8.07 43.09 -6.28
CA LEU A 11 9.41 42.75 -5.79
C LEU A 11 9.44 42.41 -4.28
N VAL A 12 8.36 42.77 -3.53
CA VAL A 12 8.24 42.50 -2.08
C VAL A 12 7.43 41.21 -1.84
N MET A 13 6.63 40.75 -2.81
CA MET A 13 5.89 39.48 -2.72
C MET A 13 6.73 38.27 -3.11
N CYS A 14 7.91 38.43 -3.74
CA CYS A 14 8.84 37.36 -4.09
C CYS A 14 9.85 36.98 -2.99
N GLN A 15 9.68 37.39 -1.74
CA GLN A 15 10.58 37.03 -0.63
C GLN A 15 9.90 36.44 0.59
N LEU A 16 8.74 35.84 0.43
CA LEU A 16 8.21 34.88 1.40
C LEU A 16 8.37 33.47 0.79
N ILE A 17 9.60 33.09 0.50
CA ILE A 17 9.97 31.68 0.42
C ILE A 17 9.89 31.21 1.87
N THR A 18 8.83 30.51 2.21
CA THR A 18 8.78 29.72 3.44
C THR A 18 9.90 28.69 3.34
N ALA A 19 11.01 28.97 4.03
CA ALA A 19 12.08 27.99 4.18
C ALA A 19 11.45 26.79 4.94
N THR A 20 11.25 25.68 4.25
CA THR A 20 10.98 24.39 4.87
C THR A 20 12.10 24.15 5.88
N THR A 21 11.78 24.19 7.17
CA THR A 21 12.75 23.94 8.22
C THR A 21 12.80 22.45 8.50
N PHE A 22 13.86 21.81 8.00
CA PHE A 22 14.23 20.45 8.42
C PHE A 22 14.70 20.47 9.88
N ALA A 23 14.05 19.70 10.74
CA ALA A 23 14.49 19.46 12.10
C ALA A 23 15.43 18.24 12.11
N ALA A 24 16.74 18.48 11.97
CA ALA A 24 17.74 17.41 11.92
C ALA A 24 17.95 16.75 13.28
N SER A 25 17.78 15.44 13.34
CA SER A 25 18.35 14.55 14.35
C SER A 25 19.62 13.90 13.76
N SER A 26 20.75 14.08 14.41
CA SER A 26 22.09 13.79 13.88
C SER A 26 22.44 12.30 13.89
N THR A 27 22.52 11.64 12.73
CA THR A 27 23.27 10.39 12.53
C THR A 27 23.82 10.31 11.09
N SER A 28 25.12 10.04 10.95
CA SER A 28 25.98 9.67 9.77
C SER A 28 25.78 10.33 8.38
N ASP A 29 26.88 10.41 7.61
CA ASP A 29 26.96 11.10 6.30
C ASP A 29 26.00 10.58 5.21
N ALA A 30 25.51 9.33 5.29
CA ALA A 30 24.50 8.79 4.37
C ALA A 30 23.10 9.40 4.61
N ASN A 31 22.70 9.59 5.87
CA ASN A 31 21.41 10.21 6.21
C ASN A 31 21.27 11.63 5.65
N SER A 32 22.34 12.40 5.56
CA SER A 32 22.29 13.77 5.02
C SER A 32 21.92 13.79 3.52
N THR A 33 22.27 12.76 2.78
CA THR A 33 21.95 12.64 1.35
C THR A 33 20.48 12.25 1.12
N ASP A 34 19.96 11.29 1.89
CA ASP A 34 18.56 10.84 1.77
C ASP A 34 17.60 11.94 2.25
N GLU A 35 17.92 12.64 3.36
CA GLU A 35 17.18 13.83 3.80
C GLU A 35 17.10 14.90 2.72
N GLN A 36 18.19 15.12 1.98
CA GLN A 36 18.22 16.10 0.89
C GLN A 36 17.34 15.64 -0.28
N LEU A 37 17.41 14.36 -0.70
CA LEU A 37 16.56 13.81 -1.76
C LEU A 37 15.08 13.97 -1.43
N ILE A 38 14.68 13.64 -0.19
CA ILE A 38 13.30 13.79 0.28
C ILE A 38 12.88 15.26 0.30
N SER A 39 13.77 16.17 0.72
CA SER A 39 13.52 17.61 0.68
C SER A 39 13.34 18.13 -0.75
N ASP A 40 14.18 17.70 -1.68
CA ASP A 40 14.12 18.09 -3.09
C ASP A 40 12.85 17.55 -3.75
N TYR A 41 12.45 16.32 -3.43
CA TYR A 41 11.16 15.74 -3.86
C TYR A 41 9.98 16.63 -3.46
N PHE A 42 9.87 17.00 -2.18
CA PHE A 42 8.75 17.84 -1.72
C PHE A 42 8.86 19.28 -2.26
N SER A 43 10.05 19.78 -2.49
CA SER A 43 10.23 21.08 -3.14
C SER A 43 9.74 21.07 -4.59
N ALA A 44 10.04 20.00 -5.33
CA ALA A 44 9.55 19.82 -6.70
C ALA A 44 8.01 19.69 -6.74
N VAL A 45 7.43 18.95 -5.80
CA VAL A 45 5.97 18.79 -5.67
C VAL A 45 5.28 20.12 -5.34
N ASP A 46 5.77 20.85 -4.32
CA ASP A 46 5.21 22.15 -3.90
C ASP A 46 5.22 23.18 -5.03
N GLN A 47 6.25 23.17 -5.84
CA GLN A 47 6.42 24.12 -6.96
C GLN A 47 5.86 23.57 -8.30
N GLN A 48 5.35 22.34 -8.32
CA GLN A 48 4.89 21.62 -9.51
C GLN A 48 5.97 21.56 -10.61
N MET A 49 7.23 21.40 -10.20
CA MET A 49 8.39 21.28 -11.11
C MET A 49 8.64 19.79 -11.40
N TRP A 50 7.75 19.17 -12.18
CA TRP A 50 7.74 17.74 -12.41
C TRP A 50 9.02 17.20 -13.07
N ASP A 51 9.66 17.98 -13.94
CA ASP A 51 10.94 17.61 -14.57
C ASP A 51 12.06 17.44 -13.54
N GLU A 52 11.99 18.10 -12.38
CA GLU A 52 12.99 17.98 -11.32
C GLU A 52 12.86 16.67 -10.52
N LEU A 53 11.70 15.98 -10.60
CA LEU A 53 11.53 14.68 -10.00
C LEU A 53 12.41 13.61 -10.67
N GLU A 54 12.74 13.75 -11.97
CA GLU A 54 13.65 12.85 -12.68
C GLU A 54 15.06 12.84 -12.06
N ASP A 55 15.48 13.93 -11.44
CA ASP A 55 16.81 14.06 -10.81
C ASP A 55 16.88 13.36 -9.42
N VAL A 56 15.74 13.16 -8.75
CA VAL A 56 15.68 12.64 -7.37
C VAL A 56 15.08 11.23 -7.27
N LEU A 57 14.28 10.79 -8.27
CA LEU A 57 13.67 9.47 -8.33
C LEU A 57 14.54 8.50 -9.16
N SER A 58 14.46 7.20 -8.85
CA SER A 58 15.00 6.19 -9.76
C SER A 58 14.23 6.19 -11.08
N ASP A 59 14.88 5.78 -12.19
CA ASP A 59 14.26 5.73 -13.51
C ASP A 59 12.97 4.89 -13.49
N SER A 60 12.99 3.75 -12.82
CA SER A 60 11.83 2.85 -12.67
C SER A 60 10.68 3.55 -11.96
N TYR A 61 10.94 4.19 -10.82
CA TYR A 61 9.91 4.89 -10.07
C TYR A 61 9.38 6.12 -10.83
N TYR A 62 10.26 6.95 -11.41
CA TYR A 62 9.83 8.09 -12.24
C TYR A 62 8.94 7.65 -13.40
N GLN A 63 9.32 6.60 -14.14
CA GLN A 63 8.49 6.05 -15.23
C GLN A 63 7.12 5.58 -14.74
N SER A 64 7.04 5.01 -13.54
CA SER A 64 5.78 4.54 -12.96
C SER A 64 4.78 5.67 -12.69
N ILE A 65 5.26 6.88 -12.35
CA ILE A 65 4.43 8.05 -12.05
C ILE A 65 4.35 9.05 -13.20
N SER A 66 5.25 9.01 -14.17
CA SER A 66 5.26 9.93 -15.31
C SER A 66 3.95 9.91 -16.10
N SER A 67 3.33 8.75 -16.23
CA SER A 67 2.01 8.62 -16.86
C SER A 67 0.89 9.40 -16.15
N THR A 68 1.05 9.73 -14.88
CA THR A 68 0.12 10.57 -14.11
C THR A 68 0.53 12.04 -14.17
N ILE A 69 1.83 12.33 -14.10
CA ILE A 69 2.39 13.69 -14.15
C ILE A 69 2.17 14.32 -15.53
N ASP A 70 2.41 13.57 -16.60
CA ASP A 70 2.23 14.05 -17.98
C ASP A 70 0.77 14.10 -18.44
N ASN A 71 -0.15 13.76 -17.55
CA ASN A 71 -1.54 13.59 -17.89
C ASN A 71 -2.38 14.84 -17.58
N ASN A 72 -2.78 15.55 -18.59
CA ASN A 72 -3.64 16.73 -18.45
C ASN A 72 -4.91 16.47 -17.64
N ALA A 73 -5.49 15.27 -17.70
CA ALA A 73 -6.69 14.95 -16.94
C ALA A 73 -6.42 14.86 -15.44
N TYR A 74 -5.21 14.45 -15.01
CA TYR A 74 -4.80 14.50 -13.60
C TYR A 74 -4.67 15.94 -13.13
N ALA A 75 -4.02 16.80 -13.91
CA ALA A 75 -3.89 18.23 -13.58
C ALA A 75 -5.26 18.94 -13.54
N GLU A 76 -6.15 18.69 -14.52
CA GLU A 76 -7.48 19.30 -14.59
C GLU A 76 -8.43 18.86 -13.46
N ASN A 77 -8.20 17.69 -12.87
CA ASN A 77 -9.06 17.12 -11.82
C ASN A 77 -8.36 17.06 -10.45
N ASN A 78 -7.18 17.66 -10.29
CA ASN A 78 -6.38 17.64 -9.06
C ASN A 78 -6.18 16.22 -8.49
N LEU A 79 -5.69 15.27 -9.32
CA LEU A 79 -5.48 13.89 -8.93
C LEU A 79 -3.99 13.59 -8.66
N GLY A 80 -3.72 12.60 -7.79
CA GLY A 80 -2.36 12.22 -7.43
C GLY A 80 -1.57 13.40 -6.85
N LEU A 81 -0.36 13.63 -7.32
CA LEU A 81 0.48 14.75 -6.88
C LEU A 81 -0.13 16.14 -7.17
N TYR A 82 -0.99 16.26 -8.19
CA TYR A 82 -1.71 17.50 -8.46
C TYR A 82 -2.77 17.86 -7.41
N ASN A 83 -3.12 16.93 -6.50
CA ASN A 83 -4.01 17.22 -5.38
C ASN A 83 -3.34 18.03 -4.27
N ILE A 84 -2.01 18.09 -4.25
CA ILE A 84 -1.25 18.86 -3.27
C ILE A 84 -1.21 20.32 -3.72
N GLU A 85 -1.86 21.21 -2.96
CA GLU A 85 -1.88 22.66 -3.20
C GLU A 85 -0.63 23.32 -2.63
N ALA A 86 -0.18 22.87 -1.43
CA ALA A 86 1.03 23.33 -0.79
C ALA A 86 1.64 22.28 0.15
N VAL A 87 2.97 22.35 0.30
CA VAL A 87 3.72 21.58 1.31
C VAL A 87 4.19 22.55 2.38
N ASN A 88 3.56 22.52 3.56
CA ASN A 88 3.81 23.48 4.63
C ASN A 88 5.02 23.09 5.48
N GLN A 89 5.17 21.82 5.78
CA GLN A 89 6.26 21.26 6.59
C GLN A 89 6.59 19.85 6.16
N VAL A 90 7.89 19.49 6.23
CA VAL A 90 8.40 18.13 6.05
C VAL A 90 9.30 17.79 7.21
N SER A 91 9.11 16.64 7.82
CA SER A 91 9.89 16.15 8.95
C SER A 91 10.26 14.69 8.75
N LEU A 92 11.55 14.37 8.70
CA LEU A 92 12.01 12.99 8.71
C LEU A 92 11.88 12.45 10.13
N LEU A 93 10.97 11.49 10.36
CA LEU A 93 10.76 10.90 11.67
C LEU A 93 11.82 9.87 12.02
N GLY A 94 12.36 9.16 11.03
CA GLY A 94 13.43 8.20 11.18
C GLY A 94 13.36 7.05 10.19
N GLU A 95 14.37 6.18 10.25
CA GLU A 95 14.38 4.90 9.55
C GLU A 95 13.33 3.97 10.16
N ILE A 96 12.64 3.18 9.33
CA ILE A 96 11.70 2.20 9.84
C ILE A 96 12.42 1.17 10.71
N PRO A 97 11.82 0.72 11.82
CA PRO A 97 12.43 -0.30 12.67
C PRO A 97 12.68 -1.61 11.91
N ALA A 98 13.80 -2.27 12.21
CA ALA A 98 14.15 -3.55 11.55
C ALA A 98 13.03 -4.61 11.66
N SER A 99 12.23 -4.57 12.73
CA SER A 99 11.06 -5.43 12.92
C SER A 99 9.91 -5.17 11.95
N THR A 100 9.94 -4.07 11.21
CA THR A 100 8.91 -3.70 10.21
C THR A 100 9.40 -3.80 8.77
N TYR A 101 10.69 -4.09 8.56
CA TYR A 101 11.23 -4.35 7.21
C TYR A 101 10.51 -5.50 6.52
N GLU A 102 10.12 -6.50 7.28
CA GLU A 102 9.39 -7.67 6.81
C GLU A 102 8.05 -7.33 6.18
N TYR A 103 7.33 -6.34 6.75
CA TYR A 103 6.09 -5.81 6.17
C TYR A 103 6.29 -5.25 4.75
N TYR A 104 7.47 -4.72 4.45
CA TYR A 104 7.83 -4.18 3.14
C TYR A 104 8.70 -5.12 2.32
N SER A 105 8.91 -6.37 2.76
CA SER A 105 9.77 -7.32 2.05
C SER A 105 9.41 -7.51 0.56
N PRO A 106 8.14 -7.55 0.14
CA PRO A 106 7.81 -7.65 -1.27
C PRO A 106 8.24 -6.42 -2.08
N ILE A 107 8.10 -5.22 -1.49
CA ILE A 107 8.53 -3.96 -2.14
C ILE A 107 10.05 -3.92 -2.23
N ILE A 108 10.74 -4.30 -1.16
CA ILE A 108 12.20 -4.34 -1.12
C ILE A 108 12.73 -5.36 -2.13
N ALA A 109 12.14 -6.55 -2.22
CA ALA A 109 12.52 -7.57 -3.20
C ALA A 109 12.32 -7.09 -4.64
N GLU A 110 11.21 -6.38 -4.93
CA GLU A 110 10.97 -5.77 -6.25
C GLU A 110 12.05 -4.73 -6.59
N LEU A 111 12.42 -3.88 -5.62
CA LEU A 111 13.48 -2.89 -5.81
C LEU A 111 14.87 -3.53 -6.02
N GLU A 112 15.19 -4.62 -5.29
CA GLU A 112 16.42 -5.38 -5.47
C GLU A 112 16.47 -6.06 -6.84
N ASP A 113 15.35 -6.60 -7.34
CA ASP A 113 15.24 -7.16 -8.68
C ASP A 113 15.44 -6.08 -9.77
N ASP A 114 15.04 -4.83 -9.51
CA ASP A 114 15.31 -3.67 -10.35
C ASP A 114 16.78 -3.17 -10.25
N GLY A 115 17.61 -3.82 -9.43
CA GLY A 115 19.02 -3.51 -9.25
C GLY A 115 19.30 -2.40 -8.25
N VAL A 116 18.35 -2.03 -7.41
CA VAL A 116 18.54 -1.06 -6.33
C VAL A 116 19.28 -1.72 -5.18
N GLU A 117 20.41 -1.15 -4.78
CA GLU A 117 21.27 -1.60 -3.68
C GLU A 117 21.13 -0.67 -2.45
N GLU A 118 21.54 -1.15 -1.27
CA GLU A 118 21.58 -0.35 -0.02
C GLU A 118 20.27 0.37 0.28
N ILE A 119 19.15 -0.35 0.19
CA ILE A 119 17.81 0.20 0.41
C ILE A 119 17.62 0.54 1.88
N ILE A 120 17.22 1.78 2.15
CA ILE A 120 16.82 2.27 3.48
C ILE A 120 15.44 2.89 3.35
N ALA A 121 14.52 2.52 4.24
CA ALA A 121 13.18 3.07 4.27
C ALA A 121 13.02 4.07 5.43
N TYR A 122 12.44 5.22 5.12
CA TYR A 122 12.24 6.32 6.08
C TYR A 122 10.77 6.69 6.20
N VAL A 123 10.31 6.93 7.42
CA VAL A 123 9.01 7.55 7.64
C VAL A 123 9.16 9.07 7.66
N VAL A 124 8.35 9.71 6.86
CA VAL A 124 8.30 11.17 6.70
C VAL A 124 6.91 11.66 7.09
N GLU A 125 6.85 12.62 8.01
CA GLU A 125 5.66 13.42 8.28
C GLU A 125 5.69 14.65 7.39
N CYS A 126 4.61 14.90 6.64
CA CYS A 126 4.45 16.10 5.85
C CYS A 126 3.11 16.76 6.12
N GLU A 127 3.13 18.06 6.42
CA GLU A 127 1.93 18.88 6.55
C GLU A 127 1.57 19.46 5.19
N LEU A 128 0.41 19.06 4.66
CA LEU A 128 -0.04 19.40 3.31
C LEU A 128 -1.32 20.26 3.38
N ASP A 129 -1.46 21.15 2.39
CA ASP A 129 -2.77 21.66 1.97
C ASP A 129 -3.15 20.93 0.68
N THR A 130 -4.40 20.45 0.59
CA THR A 130 -4.90 19.71 -0.56
C THR A 130 -6.13 20.39 -1.15
N TYR A 131 -6.34 20.24 -2.46
CA TYR A 131 -7.57 20.71 -3.12
C TYR A 131 -8.80 19.94 -2.66
N GLU A 132 -8.64 18.63 -2.36
CA GLU A 132 -9.68 17.76 -1.85
C GLU A 132 -9.07 16.68 -0.96
N ASP A 133 -9.67 16.40 0.21
CA ASP A 133 -9.26 15.29 1.05
C ASP A 133 -9.59 13.95 0.37
N THR A 134 -8.56 13.14 0.17
CA THR A 134 -8.66 11.81 -0.46
C THR A 134 -8.11 10.74 0.48
N GLU A 135 -8.20 9.49 0.07
CA GLU A 135 -7.53 8.37 0.76
C GLU A 135 -6.01 8.37 0.59
N PHE A 136 -5.46 9.17 -0.34
CA PHE A 136 -4.02 9.27 -0.61
C PHE A 136 -3.38 10.48 0.03
N TYR A 137 -4.06 11.64 -0.03
CA TYR A 137 -3.62 12.89 0.55
C TYR A 137 -4.79 13.63 1.17
N PHE A 138 -4.56 14.27 2.32
CA PHE A 138 -5.55 15.13 2.98
C PHE A 138 -4.86 16.35 3.60
N THR A 139 -5.63 17.40 3.81
CA THR A 139 -5.13 18.63 4.47
C THR A 139 -4.76 18.32 5.92
N GLY A 140 -3.50 18.61 6.28
CA GLY A 140 -2.90 18.32 7.58
C GLY A 140 -1.72 17.36 7.49
N ASN A 141 -1.44 16.64 8.58
CA ASN A 141 -0.27 15.78 8.68
C ASN A 141 -0.50 14.44 7.97
N ASN A 142 0.25 14.22 6.91
CA ASN A 142 0.32 12.95 6.18
C ASN A 142 1.61 12.22 6.53
N TYR A 143 1.59 10.90 6.50
CA TYR A 143 2.75 10.04 6.82
C TYR A 143 3.07 9.15 5.63
N LEU A 144 4.27 9.32 5.08
CA LEU A 144 4.75 8.60 3.90
C LEU A 144 6.01 7.82 4.23
N THR A 145 6.16 6.63 3.67
CA THR A 145 7.38 5.82 3.72
C THR A 145 8.11 5.96 2.40
N PHE A 146 9.32 6.52 2.44
CA PHE A 146 10.22 6.67 1.31
C PHE A 146 11.29 5.58 1.34
N PHE A 147 11.47 4.88 0.23
CA PHE A 147 12.53 3.90 0.03
C PHE A 147 13.66 4.56 -0.75
N CYS A 148 14.78 4.82 -0.09
CA CYS A 148 15.97 5.38 -0.72
C CYS A 148 16.98 4.26 -0.98
N GLY A 149 17.56 4.22 -2.18
CA GLY A 149 18.51 3.19 -2.57
C GLY A 149 19.56 3.68 -3.55
N THR A 150 20.57 2.85 -3.81
CA THR A 150 21.66 3.13 -4.74
C THR A 150 21.44 2.39 -6.05
N LEU A 151 21.44 3.09 -7.18
CA LEU A 151 21.38 2.53 -8.52
C LEU A 151 22.50 3.10 -9.35
N ASP A 152 23.35 2.24 -9.96
CA ASP A 152 24.53 2.65 -10.73
C ASP A 152 25.49 3.61 -9.99
N GLY A 153 25.57 3.44 -8.66
CA GLY A 153 26.45 4.25 -7.78
C GLY A 153 25.90 5.63 -7.41
N ASN A 154 24.68 5.96 -7.81
CA ASN A 154 23.97 7.18 -7.40
C ASN A 154 22.83 6.86 -6.45
N ARG A 155 22.53 7.77 -5.55
CA ARG A 155 21.46 7.64 -4.56
C ARG A 155 20.15 8.26 -5.07
N TYR A 156 19.03 7.55 -4.94
CA TYR A 156 17.70 7.95 -5.41
C TYR A 156 16.61 7.56 -4.43
N ILE A 157 15.45 8.20 -4.53
CA ILE A 157 14.19 7.67 -4.01
C ILE A 157 13.70 6.61 -5.01
N ALA A 158 13.66 5.36 -4.56
CA ALA A 158 13.29 4.23 -5.41
C ALA A 158 11.78 3.93 -5.37
N ASP A 159 11.09 4.31 -4.28
CA ASP A 159 9.64 4.15 -4.13
C ASP A 159 9.10 5.04 -2.99
N CYS A 160 7.76 5.26 -2.98
CA CYS A 160 7.05 5.97 -1.92
C CYS A 160 5.70 5.30 -1.66
N ARG A 161 5.35 5.12 -0.37
CA ARG A 161 4.08 4.52 0.06
C ARG A 161 3.43 5.32 1.17
N ILE A 162 2.10 5.19 1.30
CA ILE A 162 1.42 5.63 2.52
C ILE A 162 1.97 4.78 3.67
N THR A 163 2.39 5.44 4.75
CA THR A 163 2.89 4.70 5.92
C THR A 163 1.75 3.95 6.60
N SER A 164 1.91 2.65 6.72
CA SER A 164 0.91 1.80 7.36
C SER A 164 0.89 1.98 8.88
N THR A 165 -0.26 1.68 9.49
CA THR A 165 -0.43 1.76 10.96
C THR A 165 0.57 0.90 11.74
N PRO A 166 0.91 -0.35 11.32
CA PRO A 166 1.94 -1.16 12.00
C PRO A 166 3.30 -0.47 12.07
N VAL A 167 3.73 0.11 10.96
CA VAL A 167 5.02 0.84 10.89
C VAL A 167 5.01 2.05 11.82
N MET A 168 3.92 2.84 11.82
CA MET A 168 3.77 3.97 12.74
C MET A 168 3.79 3.54 14.20
N THR A 169 3.12 2.46 14.54
CA THR A 169 3.10 1.92 15.91
C THR A 169 4.50 1.51 16.35
N SER A 170 5.21 0.78 15.51
CA SER A 170 6.57 0.31 15.80
C SER A 170 7.58 1.46 15.90
N LEU A 171 7.43 2.48 15.07
CA LEU A 171 8.25 3.68 15.13
C LEU A 171 8.02 4.44 16.44
N ASN A 172 6.77 4.65 16.85
CA ASN A 172 6.42 5.29 18.12
C ASN A 172 7.02 4.57 19.34
N ASP A 173 7.06 3.23 19.30
CA ASP A 173 7.68 2.43 20.35
C ASP A 173 9.20 2.63 20.41
N SER A 174 9.85 2.92 19.30
CA SER A 174 11.32 3.05 19.20
C SER A 174 11.85 4.44 19.51
N ILE A 175 11.12 5.50 19.18
CA ILE A 175 11.59 6.90 19.30
C ILE A 175 10.86 7.70 20.40
N GLY A 176 9.88 7.09 21.10
CA GLY A 176 9.04 7.77 22.10
C GLY A 176 7.91 8.58 21.45
N GLU A 177 6.85 8.86 22.24
CA GLU A 177 5.57 9.41 21.74
C GLU A 177 5.72 10.47 20.64
N ILE A 178 5.58 10.03 19.39
CA ILE A 178 5.06 10.89 18.32
C ILE A 178 3.54 10.89 18.55
N ALA A 179 2.90 12.05 18.46
CA ALA A 179 1.45 12.09 18.50
C ALA A 179 0.92 11.16 17.40
N ALA A 180 0.33 10.03 17.81
CA ALA A 180 -0.24 9.09 16.85
C ALA A 180 -1.20 9.88 15.93
N PRO A 181 -1.14 9.67 14.60
CA PRO A 181 -2.10 10.29 13.72
C PRO A 181 -3.49 10.01 14.25
N ASP A 182 -4.31 11.06 14.38
CA ASP A 182 -5.71 10.89 14.79
C ASP A 182 -6.49 10.31 13.60
N TYR A 183 -6.30 9.03 13.33
CA TYR A 183 -7.10 8.27 12.35
C TYR A 183 -8.58 8.15 12.78
N GLY A 184 -9.05 9.10 13.58
CA GLY A 184 -10.38 9.13 14.19
C GLY A 184 -10.46 8.14 15.35
N THR A 185 -11.01 8.56 16.46
CA THR A 185 -11.19 7.74 17.67
C THR A 185 -11.81 6.40 17.30
N ASN A 186 -10.96 5.36 17.20
CA ASN A 186 -11.40 4.00 16.94
C ASN A 186 -12.38 3.61 18.06
N SER A 187 -13.66 3.50 17.71
CA SER A 187 -14.66 3.02 18.64
C SER A 187 -14.33 1.57 18.99
N ALA A 188 -14.49 1.19 20.25
CA ALA A 188 -14.30 -0.19 20.75
C ALA A 188 -15.15 -1.25 20.00
N SER A 189 -15.87 -0.89 18.95
CA SER A 189 -16.86 -1.72 18.27
C SER A 189 -16.41 -2.32 16.92
N SER A 190 -15.32 -1.84 16.30
CA SER A 190 -14.80 -2.46 15.08
C SER A 190 -13.37 -2.04 14.79
N CYS A 191 -12.54 -2.99 14.35
CA CYS A 191 -11.17 -2.76 13.94
C CYS A 191 -11.13 -2.09 12.56
N THR A 192 -10.43 -0.97 12.42
CA THR A 192 -10.26 -0.31 11.12
C THR A 192 -9.23 -1.02 10.26
N TYR A 193 -8.20 -1.61 10.85
CA TYR A 193 -7.15 -2.35 10.13
C TYR A 193 -7.66 -3.67 9.54
N ASN A 194 -8.39 -4.47 10.35
CA ASN A 194 -8.98 -5.74 9.93
C ASN A 194 -10.42 -5.57 9.39
N ARG A 195 -10.76 -4.39 8.92
CA ARG A 195 -12.06 -4.11 8.31
C ARG A 195 -11.94 -4.12 6.80
N VAL A 196 -12.68 -5.04 6.18
CA VAL A 196 -12.72 -5.16 4.71
C VAL A 196 -12.97 -3.79 4.07
N PRO A 197 -12.12 -3.34 3.13
CA PRO A 197 -12.31 -2.08 2.43
C PRO A 197 -13.69 -2.00 1.76
N SER A 198 -14.28 -0.81 1.72
CA SER A 198 -15.56 -0.60 1.04
C SER A 198 -15.40 -0.44 -0.47
N SER A 199 -14.25 0.06 -0.90
CA SER A 199 -13.94 0.35 -2.30
C SER A 199 -12.47 0.15 -2.61
N ILE A 200 -12.16 0.08 -3.91
CA ILE A 200 -10.82 0.03 -4.47
C ILE A 200 -10.77 0.92 -5.72
N LYS A 201 -9.64 1.60 -5.95
CA LYS A 201 -9.42 2.35 -7.18
C LYS A 201 -8.66 1.50 -8.19
N VAL A 202 -9.25 1.32 -9.37
CA VAL A 202 -8.72 0.50 -10.46
C VAL A 202 -8.39 1.38 -11.65
N LEU A 203 -7.14 1.41 -12.08
CA LEU A 203 -6.76 2.04 -13.34
C LEU A 203 -7.08 1.06 -14.48
N ARG A 204 -8.08 1.42 -15.30
CA ARG A 204 -8.57 0.59 -16.39
C ARG A 204 -7.81 0.86 -17.68
N TRP A 205 -6.82 0.04 -17.93
CA TRP A 205 -5.97 0.16 -19.12
C TRP A 205 -6.39 -0.79 -20.24
N ARG A 206 -6.69 -2.05 -19.91
CA ARG A 206 -7.02 -3.08 -20.90
C ARG A 206 -8.48 -3.04 -21.35
N TYR A 207 -9.39 -2.85 -20.42
CA TYR A 207 -10.84 -2.94 -20.61
C TYR A 207 -11.54 -1.59 -20.51
N GLY A 208 -10.81 -0.51 -20.44
CA GLY A 208 -11.31 0.85 -20.44
C GLY A 208 -10.99 1.59 -21.73
N ASP A 209 -11.39 2.83 -21.78
CA ASP A 209 -11.12 3.77 -22.90
C ASP A 209 -9.68 4.31 -22.86
N SER A 210 -8.69 3.53 -22.44
CA SER A 210 -7.38 4.05 -22.04
C SER A 210 -7.52 5.29 -21.14
N SER A 211 -8.59 5.29 -20.34
CA SER A 211 -8.87 6.35 -19.38
C SER A 211 -7.76 6.32 -18.35
N THR A 212 -7.11 7.41 -18.26
CA THR A 212 -6.06 7.66 -17.30
C THR A 212 -6.62 8.03 -15.93
N ILE A 213 -7.95 8.06 -15.78
CA ILE A 213 -8.63 8.33 -14.51
C ILE A 213 -9.05 7.00 -13.88
N PRO A 214 -8.59 6.69 -12.65
CA PRO A 214 -8.99 5.48 -11.97
C PRO A 214 -10.49 5.44 -11.67
N GLU A 215 -11.08 4.26 -11.82
CA GLU A 215 -12.48 4.00 -11.45
C GLU A 215 -12.54 3.55 -9.98
N THR A 216 -13.36 4.19 -9.16
CA THR A 216 -13.67 3.70 -7.81
C THR A 216 -14.74 2.61 -7.89
N VAL A 217 -14.39 1.41 -7.46
CA VAL A 217 -15.23 0.21 -7.54
C VAL A 217 -15.56 -0.27 -6.13
N ASN A 218 -16.79 -0.73 -5.89
CA ASN A 218 -17.10 -1.46 -4.66
C ASN A 218 -16.18 -2.68 -4.51
N PHE A 219 -15.53 -2.85 -3.37
CA PHE A 219 -14.47 -3.85 -3.18
C PHE A 219 -14.99 -5.29 -3.36
N LYS A 220 -16.16 -5.62 -2.82
CA LYS A 220 -16.76 -6.96 -3.00
C LYS A 220 -17.07 -7.25 -4.48
N ARG A 221 -17.61 -6.25 -5.20
CA ARG A 221 -17.82 -6.37 -6.65
C ARG A 221 -16.51 -6.57 -7.39
N TYR A 222 -15.46 -5.85 -7.00
CA TYR A 222 -14.12 -6.02 -7.58
C TYR A 222 -13.63 -7.46 -7.43
N VAL A 223 -13.67 -8.01 -6.20
CA VAL A 223 -13.25 -9.40 -5.92
C VAL A 223 -14.07 -10.40 -6.73
N LYS A 224 -15.39 -10.24 -6.85
CA LYS A 224 -16.25 -11.10 -7.68
C LYS A 224 -15.81 -11.10 -9.14
N VAL A 225 -15.55 -9.92 -9.70
CA VAL A 225 -15.13 -9.77 -11.11
C VAL A 225 -13.76 -10.39 -11.34
N VAL A 226 -12.78 -10.10 -10.48
CA VAL A 226 -11.43 -10.68 -10.61
C VAL A 226 -11.47 -12.19 -10.46
N ALA A 227 -12.23 -12.72 -9.49
CA ALA A 227 -12.39 -14.16 -9.32
C ALA A 227 -12.98 -14.83 -10.59
N ALA A 228 -13.95 -14.21 -11.24
CA ALA A 228 -14.51 -14.71 -12.51
C ALA A 228 -13.49 -14.67 -13.65
N CYS A 229 -12.63 -13.63 -13.70
CA CYS A 229 -11.61 -13.51 -14.74
C CYS A 229 -10.44 -14.50 -14.53
N GLU A 230 -10.01 -14.71 -13.29
CA GLU A 230 -8.76 -15.41 -12.98
C GLU A 230 -8.97 -16.83 -12.43
N ALA A 231 -9.93 -17.06 -11.54
CA ALA A 231 -10.16 -18.39 -10.95
C ALA A 231 -10.90 -19.36 -11.91
N GLY A 232 -11.46 -18.87 -13.00
CA GLY A 232 -12.06 -19.70 -14.03
C GLY A 232 -13.49 -20.18 -13.70
N TYR A 233 -13.92 -21.21 -14.41
CA TYR A 233 -15.32 -21.61 -14.49
C TYR A 233 -15.93 -22.06 -13.15
N ASP A 234 -17.19 -21.73 -12.96
CA ASP A 234 -18.09 -22.05 -11.85
C ASP A 234 -18.18 -23.55 -11.50
N SER A 235 -17.80 -24.43 -12.44
CA SER A 235 -17.78 -25.89 -12.26
C SER A 235 -16.52 -26.44 -11.57
N ARG A 236 -15.57 -25.58 -11.18
CA ARG A 236 -14.37 -26.01 -10.47
C ARG A 236 -14.69 -26.33 -9.01
N ASP A 237 -13.75 -27.00 -8.37
CA ASP A 237 -13.87 -27.40 -6.97
C ASP A 237 -14.08 -26.17 -6.06
N GLU A 238 -14.80 -26.35 -4.97
CA GLU A 238 -15.15 -25.30 -4.03
C GLU A 238 -13.91 -24.80 -3.28
N ASP A 239 -13.07 -25.71 -2.78
CA ASP A 239 -11.83 -25.38 -2.07
C ASP A 239 -10.81 -24.66 -2.98
N TYR A 240 -10.79 -25.00 -4.27
CA TYR A 240 -10.03 -24.23 -5.26
C TYR A 240 -10.53 -22.79 -5.37
N HIS A 241 -11.85 -22.57 -5.43
CA HIS A 241 -12.39 -21.23 -5.50
C HIS A 241 -12.15 -20.44 -4.22
N TYR A 242 -12.35 -21.03 -3.05
CA TYR A 242 -12.11 -20.37 -1.76
C TYR A 242 -10.66 -19.93 -1.61
N SER A 243 -9.70 -20.78 -1.95
CA SER A 243 -8.29 -20.41 -1.93
C SER A 243 -7.94 -19.26 -2.88
N ASN A 244 -8.48 -19.27 -4.11
CA ASN A 244 -8.28 -18.15 -5.05
C ASN A 244 -8.94 -16.85 -4.57
N ILE A 245 -10.16 -16.92 -4.03
CA ILE A 245 -10.90 -15.74 -3.54
C ILE A 245 -10.12 -15.05 -2.42
N LEU A 246 -9.57 -15.82 -1.47
CA LEU A 246 -8.75 -15.27 -0.38
C LEU A 246 -7.45 -14.64 -0.91
N CYS A 247 -6.76 -15.29 -1.85
CA CYS A 247 -5.57 -14.70 -2.50
C CYS A 247 -5.91 -13.38 -3.20
N ILE A 248 -6.93 -13.38 -4.07
CA ILE A 248 -7.36 -12.20 -4.84
C ILE A 248 -7.70 -11.03 -3.90
N ARG A 249 -8.48 -11.33 -2.84
CA ARG A 249 -8.91 -10.32 -1.88
C ARG A 249 -7.75 -9.77 -1.05
N ASN A 250 -6.89 -10.65 -0.51
CA ASN A 250 -5.74 -10.25 0.29
C ASN A 250 -4.75 -9.42 -0.53
N TYR A 251 -4.44 -9.84 -1.76
CA TYR A 251 -3.60 -9.08 -2.67
C TYR A 251 -4.15 -7.66 -2.88
N ALA A 252 -5.41 -7.54 -3.26
CA ALA A 252 -6.04 -6.25 -3.48
C ALA A 252 -6.10 -5.39 -2.21
N TRP A 253 -6.38 -6.01 -1.06
CA TRP A 253 -6.39 -5.31 0.23
C TRP A 253 -5.00 -4.82 0.64
N TYR A 254 -3.98 -5.66 0.47
CA TYR A 254 -2.59 -5.25 0.69
C TYR A 254 -2.21 -4.03 -0.16
N ARG A 255 -2.63 -4.00 -1.45
CA ARG A 255 -2.40 -2.85 -2.33
C ARG A 255 -3.17 -1.59 -1.91
N ILE A 256 -4.30 -1.72 -1.23
CA ILE A 256 -4.99 -0.58 -0.61
C ILE A 256 -4.20 -0.05 0.58
N LEU A 257 -3.73 -0.94 1.48
CA LEU A 257 -2.98 -0.55 2.68
C LEU A 257 -1.60 0.05 2.36
N ASN A 258 -1.01 -0.36 1.24
CA ASN A 258 0.31 0.05 0.77
C ASN A 258 0.24 0.83 -0.54
N ALA A 259 -0.78 1.67 -0.70
CA ALA A 259 -0.95 2.44 -1.92
C ALA A 259 0.19 3.44 -2.13
N ASP A 260 0.61 3.58 -3.40
CA ASP A 260 1.44 4.69 -3.83
C ASP A 260 0.56 5.93 -4.02
N PRO A 261 0.70 6.94 -3.17
CA PRO A 261 -0.18 8.10 -3.20
C PRO A 261 -0.04 8.92 -4.48
N SER A 262 1.12 8.88 -5.14
CA SER A 262 1.38 9.63 -6.38
C SER A 262 0.61 9.08 -7.57
N ARG A 263 0.24 7.78 -7.56
CA ARG A 263 -0.46 7.11 -8.65
C ARG A 263 -1.99 7.33 -8.61
N ASN A 264 -2.56 7.63 -7.46
CA ASN A 264 -4.01 7.77 -7.25
C ASN A 264 -4.83 6.54 -7.65
N TYR A 265 -4.25 5.34 -7.63
CA TYR A 265 -4.93 4.06 -7.80
C TYR A 265 -4.24 2.97 -6.97
N HIS A 266 -4.97 1.89 -6.69
CA HIS A 266 -4.45 0.76 -5.92
C HIS A 266 -3.94 -0.36 -6.83
N VAL A 267 -4.70 -0.65 -7.88
CA VAL A 267 -4.43 -1.75 -8.82
C VAL A 267 -4.73 -1.34 -10.26
N THR A 268 -4.18 -2.11 -11.20
CA THR A 268 -4.50 -2.00 -12.63
C THR A 268 -5.22 -3.25 -13.13
N ASP A 269 -5.90 -3.16 -14.27
CA ASP A 269 -6.62 -4.27 -14.89
C ASP A 269 -5.73 -5.12 -15.82
N THR A 270 -4.44 -4.87 -15.91
CA THR A 270 -3.52 -5.58 -16.80
C THR A 270 -2.06 -5.47 -16.34
N LEU A 271 -1.27 -6.48 -16.67
CA LEU A 271 0.18 -6.52 -16.53
C LEU A 271 0.94 -5.54 -17.45
N GLN A 272 0.39 -5.23 -18.63
CA GLN A 272 1.17 -4.57 -19.69
C GLN A 272 0.60 -3.22 -20.08
N THR A 273 1.47 -2.21 -20.05
CA THR A 273 1.32 -0.97 -20.79
C THR A 273 2.13 -1.00 -22.08
N ASN A 274 1.98 -0.01 -22.94
CA ASN A 274 2.80 0.17 -24.14
C ASN A 274 4.29 0.43 -23.87
N GLY A 275 4.76 0.39 -22.63
CA GLY A 275 6.15 0.69 -22.27
C GLY A 275 6.67 0.02 -21.02
N GLY A 276 5.92 -0.82 -20.33
CA GLY A 276 6.38 -1.50 -19.12
C GLY A 276 5.30 -2.32 -18.44
N ASP A 277 5.68 -3.04 -17.41
CA ASP A 277 4.78 -3.82 -16.57
C ASP A 277 4.28 -2.94 -15.41
N PHE A 278 3.00 -3.09 -15.07
CA PHE A 278 2.47 -2.47 -13.86
C PHE A 278 2.71 -3.38 -12.66
N PRO A 279 3.24 -2.85 -11.56
CA PRO A 279 3.59 -3.65 -10.39
C PRO A 279 2.39 -4.18 -9.59
N SER A 280 1.18 -3.68 -9.84
CA SER A 280 -0.02 -4.02 -9.06
C SER A 280 -1.18 -4.33 -9.98
N ASN A 281 -1.25 -5.59 -10.47
CA ASN A 281 -2.26 -5.94 -11.45
C ASN A 281 -3.08 -7.17 -11.06
N GLN A 282 -4.37 -7.13 -11.41
CA GLN A 282 -5.29 -8.27 -11.40
C GLN A 282 -6.21 -8.15 -12.60
N GLU A 283 -6.55 -9.25 -13.26
CA GLU A 283 -7.43 -9.18 -14.44
C GLU A 283 -8.85 -8.75 -14.02
N TYR A 284 -9.19 -7.49 -14.27
CA TYR A 284 -10.49 -6.92 -13.94
C TYR A 284 -11.25 -6.54 -15.21
N ASN A 285 -12.23 -7.36 -15.60
CA ASN A 285 -13.15 -7.07 -16.69
C ASN A 285 -14.59 -6.89 -16.14
N PRO A 286 -15.08 -5.65 -15.98
CA PRO A 286 -16.39 -5.39 -15.36
C PRO A 286 -17.58 -5.93 -16.16
N ASP A 287 -17.43 -6.24 -17.44
CA ASP A 287 -18.52 -6.80 -18.27
C ASP A 287 -18.89 -8.22 -17.80
N VAL A 288 -17.93 -8.94 -17.18
CA VAL A 288 -18.15 -10.28 -16.62
C VAL A 288 -19.14 -10.24 -15.45
N TYR A 289 -19.22 -9.14 -14.70
CA TYR A 289 -20.11 -9.03 -13.54
C TYR A 289 -21.60 -9.23 -13.86
N TRP A 290 -22.00 -8.88 -15.06
CA TRP A 290 -23.40 -8.94 -15.48
C TRP A 290 -23.84 -10.33 -16.00
N ASP A 291 -22.88 -11.23 -16.19
CA ASP A 291 -23.16 -12.63 -16.57
C ASP A 291 -23.38 -13.48 -15.31
N THR A 292 -24.42 -13.13 -14.54
CA THR A 292 -24.73 -13.77 -13.26
C THR A 292 -25.14 -15.24 -13.42
N ASP A 293 -25.68 -15.64 -14.55
CA ASP A 293 -26.08 -17.04 -14.79
C ASP A 293 -24.86 -17.95 -14.93
N THR A 294 -23.76 -17.45 -15.47
CA THR A 294 -22.49 -18.18 -15.62
C THR A 294 -21.70 -18.25 -14.32
N TRP A 295 -21.80 -17.23 -13.45
CA TRP A 295 -20.91 -17.04 -12.28
C TRP A 295 -21.63 -17.10 -10.93
N VAL A 296 -22.90 -17.58 -10.89
CA VAL A 296 -23.73 -17.54 -9.70
C VAL A 296 -23.06 -18.23 -8.48
N ASN A 297 -22.57 -19.46 -8.66
CA ASN A 297 -21.96 -20.19 -7.55
C ASN A 297 -20.63 -19.57 -7.11
N LEU A 298 -19.82 -19.03 -8.05
CA LEU A 298 -18.59 -18.35 -7.71
C LEU A 298 -18.86 -17.06 -6.92
N TYR A 299 -19.89 -16.30 -7.29
CA TYR A 299 -20.28 -15.10 -6.57
C TYR A 299 -20.83 -15.39 -5.18
N ASP A 300 -21.59 -16.48 -5.02
CA ASP A 300 -22.04 -16.96 -3.70
C ASP A 300 -20.84 -17.35 -2.84
N ARG A 301 -19.83 -18.05 -3.38
CA ARG A 301 -18.59 -18.39 -2.68
C ARG A 301 -17.79 -17.16 -2.24
N VAL A 302 -17.78 -16.08 -3.02
CA VAL A 302 -17.20 -14.81 -2.57
C VAL A 302 -17.96 -14.24 -1.37
N ASP A 303 -19.30 -14.38 -1.37
CA ASP A 303 -20.11 -13.93 -0.24
C ASP A 303 -19.88 -14.79 1.01
N ASP A 304 -19.72 -16.11 0.86
CA ASP A 304 -19.43 -17.05 1.95
C ASP A 304 -18.06 -16.76 2.61
N MET A 305 -17.05 -16.42 1.82
CA MET A 305 -15.69 -16.12 2.31
C MET A 305 -15.49 -14.67 2.76
N TRP A 306 -16.56 -13.84 2.77
CA TRP A 306 -16.39 -12.41 2.99
C TRP A 306 -15.98 -12.03 4.40
N ASP A 307 -16.39 -12.81 5.38
CA ASP A 307 -16.17 -12.54 6.80
C ASP A 307 -14.91 -13.23 7.38
N GLU A 308 -14.04 -13.76 6.51
CA GLU A 308 -12.78 -14.40 6.90
C GLU A 308 -11.60 -13.75 6.22
N ASN A 309 -10.50 -13.53 6.95
CA ASN A 309 -9.24 -13.00 6.43
C ASN A 309 -8.13 -14.04 6.59
N MET A 310 -7.18 -13.99 5.65
CA MET A 310 -5.89 -14.65 5.77
C MET A 310 -4.84 -13.62 6.23
N VAL A 311 -4.15 -13.89 7.32
CA VAL A 311 -3.12 -13.01 7.89
C VAL A 311 -1.82 -13.79 8.13
N ASN A 312 -0.70 -13.07 8.23
CA ASN A 312 0.59 -13.64 8.61
C ASN A 312 0.68 -13.89 10.13
N SER A 313 1.83 -14.39 10.61
CA SER A 313 2.09 -14.66 12.03
C SER A 313 1.98 -13.43 12.93
N ASP A 314 2.14 -12.23 12.39
CA ASP A 314 1.96 -10.96 13.10
C ASP A 314 0.55 -10.40 13.00
N LEU A 315 -0.40 -11.19 12.49
CA LEU A 315 -1.81 -10.83 12.27
C LEU A 315 -1.99 -9.68 11.27
N GLU A 316 -1.13 -9.59 10.28
CA GLU A 316 -1.14 -8.57 9.23
C GLU A 316 -1.69 -9.12 7.91
N ILE A 317 -2.35 -8.25 7.15
CA ILE A 317 -2.68 -8.52 5.73
C ILE A 317 -1.36 -8.45 4.95
N PHE A 318 -1.00 -9.52 4.27
CA PHE A 318 0.24 -9.63 3.53
C PHE A 318 0.01 -9.73 2.01
N ASP A 319 1.05 -9.54 1.22
CA ASP A 319 1.00 -9.63 -0.24
C ASP A 319 0.87 -11.07 -0.70
N SER A 320 -0.34 -11.49 -1.01
CA SER A 320 -0.67 -12.85 -1.44
C SER A 320 -0.55 -13.00 -2.95
N TRP A 321 0.68 -12.99 -3.45
CA TRP A 321 0.97 -13.20 -4.86
C TRP A 321 0.44 -14.52 -5.38
N PHE A 322 -0.08 -14.50 -6.61
CA PHE A 322 -0.59 -15.69 -7.27
C PHE A 322 -0.28 -15.69 -8.77
N THR A 323 -0.21 -16.87 -9.35
CA THR A 323 0.07 -17.08 -10.78
C THR A 323 -0.69 -18.30 -11.27
N LYS A 324 -0.92 -18.37 -12.58
CA LYS A 324 -1.60 -19.50 -13.17
C LYS A 324 -0.77 -20.78 -13.10
N ASN A 325 0.47 -20.71 -13.55
CA ASN A 325 1.40 -21.84 -13.59
C ASN A 325 2.84 -21.29 -13.52
N ASP A 326 3.57 -21.69 -12.50
CA ASP A 326 4.96 -21.29 -12.30
C ASP A 326 5.74 -22.43 -11.60
N PRO A 327 6.51 -23.23 -12.35
CA PRO A 327 7.24 -24.36 -11.77
C PRO A 327 8.34 -23.93 -10.79
N ASP A 328 8.81 -22.69 -10.87
CA ASP A 328 9.85 -22.17 -9.98
C ASP A 328 9.28 -21.83 -8.58
N TYR A 329 7.96 -21.67 -8.48
CA TYR A 329 7.25 -21.40 -7.23
C TYR A 329 6.24 -22.49 -6.83
N ASP A 330 6.23 -23.64 -7.51
CA ASP A 330 5.33 -24.76 -7.22
C ASP A 330 5.92 -25.69 -6.14
N TYR A 331 6.13 -25.12 -4.95
CA TYR A 331 6.61 -25.84 -3.78
C TYR A 331 6.07 -25.25 -2.48
N SER A 332 6.09 -26.03 -1.41
CA SER A 332 5.64 -25.60 -0.08
C SER A 332 6.47 -24.43 0.45
N GLY A 333 5.79 -23.38 0.92
CA GLY A 333 6.44 -22.16 1.45
C GLY A 333 7.04 -21.27 0.37
N SER A 334 6.57 -21.38 -0.88
CA SER A 334 7.06 -20.55 -1.99
C SER A 334 6.68 -19.06 -1.89
N GLY A 335 5.68 -18.72 -1.05
CA GLY A 335 5.13 -17.36 -0.96
C GLY A 335 4.28 -16.95 -2.16
N ARG A 336 4.05 -17.86 -3.12
CA ARG A 336 3.25 -17.60 -4.30
C ARG A 336 2.27 -18.74 -4.55
N PHE A 337 1.00 -18.40 -4.62
CA PHE A 337 -0.07 -19.36 -4.91
C PHE A 337 -0.08 -19.72 -6.41
N VAL A 338 -0.01 -21.03 -6.70
CA VAL A 338 -0.03 -21.56 -8.07
C VAL A 338 -1.39 -22.18 -8.37
N GLN A 339 -2.18 -21.51 -9.22
CA GLN A 339 -3.59 -21.86 -9.47
C GLN A 339 -3.78 -23.26 -10.08
N ASP A 340 -2.91 -23.69 -10.99
CA ASP A 340 -3.03 -25.03 -11.60
C ASP A 340 -2.77 -26.11 -10.56
N THR A 341 -1.77 -25.97 -9.71
CA THR A 341 -1.45 -26.90 -8.62
C THR A 341 -2.54 -26.88 -7.53
N SER A 342 -3.04 -25.70 -7.14
CA SER A 342 -4.12 -25.60 -6.16
C SER A 342 -5.40 -26.30 -6.62
N ASN A 343 -5.70 -26.24 -7.93
CA ASN A 343 -6.84 -26.99 -8.49
C ASN A 343 -6.64 -28.52 -8.47
N GLU A 344 -5.40 -29.00 -8.60
CA GLU A 344 -5.10 -30.43 -8.43
C GLU A 344 -5.23 -30.83 -6.95
N MET A 345 -4.69 -30.03 -6.03
CA MET A 345 -4.81 -30.27 -4.58
C MET A 345 -6.27 -30.35 -4.12
N ALA A 346 -7.13 -29.38 -4.52
CA ALA A 346 -8.55 -29.38 -4.20
C ALA A 346 -9.24 -30.65 -4.73
N ARG A 347 -8.94 -31.08 -5.97
CA ARG A 347 -9.47 -32.34 -6.55
C ARG A 347 -9.01 -33.59 -5.82
N ASP A 348 -7.84 -33.55 -5.16
CA ASP A 348 -7.31 -34.58 -4.31
C ASP A 348 -7.89 -34.54 -2.87
N GLY A 349 -8.78 -33.59 -2.60
CA GLY A 349 -9.54 -33.45 -1.36
C GLY A 349 -8.86 -32.59 -0.30
N TRP A 350 -7.94 -31.72 -0.68
CA TRP A 350 -7.36 -30.71 0.22
C TRP A 350 -8.37 -29.59 0.46
N HIS A 351 -8.50 -29.16 1.73
CA HIS A 351 -9.25 -27.96 2.09
C HIS A 351 -8.51 -26.69 1.67
N TYR A 352 -9.24 -25.60 1.40
CA TYR A 352 -8.66 -24.31 0.99
C TYR A 352 -7.62 -23.79 1.98
N GLU A 353 -7.83 -23.98 3.29
CA GLU A 353 -6.87 -23.61 4.34
C GLU A 353 -5.55 -24.38 4.18
N GLU A 354 -5.62 -25.68 3.94
CA GLU A 354 -4.44 -26.54 3.73
C GLU A 354 -3.70 -26.16 2.45
N ILE A 355 -4.43 -25.78 1.39
CA ILE A 355 -3.88 -25.32 0.13
C ILE A 355 -3.13 -24.01 0.33
N LEU A 356 -3.73 -23.03 1.02
CA LEU A 356 -3.11 -21.74 1.28
C LEU A 356 -1.91 -21.87 2.23
N ASP A 357 -2.04 -22.68 3.28
CA ASP A 357 -0.95 -23.01 4.20
C ASP A 357 0.27 -23.60 3.46
N TYR A 358 0.03 -24.49 2.47
CA TYR A 358 1.09 -25.06 1.66
C TYR A 358 1.92 -24.02 0.95
N PHE A 359 1.31 -22.98 0.34
CA PHE A 359 2.03 -21.97 -0.43
C PHE A 359 2.62 -20.85 0.42
N TYR A 360 1.91 -20.41 1.44
CA TYR A 360 2.27 -19.18 2.15
C TYR A 360 2.94 -19.40 3.50
N SER A 361 2.60 -20.45 4.26
CA SER A 361 3.20 -20.65 5.58
C SER A 361 4.72 -20.86 5.49
N TYR A 362 5.44 -20.15 6.36
CA TYR A 362 6.90 -20.14 6.42
C TYR A 362 7.58 -19.64 5.14
N SER A 363 6.87 -18.86 4.35
CA SER A 363 7.41 -18.13 3.20
C SER A 363 7.98 -16.78 3.63
N GLU A 364 8.69 -16.11 2.71
CA GLU A 364 9.16 -14.73 2.90
C GLU A 364 8.00 -13.72 3.07
N MET A 365 6.78 -14.10 2.66
CA MET A 365 5.58 -13.25 2.76
C MET A 365 4.88 -13.34 4.11
N SER A 366 5.05 -14.43 4.86
CA SER A 366 4.31 -14.68 6.10
C SER A 366 5.19 -14.80 7.35
N ASP A 367 6.50 -15.05 7.19
CA ASP A 367 7.49 -15.32 8.26
C ASP A 367 7.06 -16.33 9.33
N GLY A 368 6.11 -17.18 8.98
CA GLY A 368 5.56 -18.17 9.91
C GLY A 368 4.30 -18.81 9.38
N PRO A 369 3.52 -19.47 10.24
CA PRO A 369 2.23 -19.99 9.82
C PRO A 369 1.28 -18.83 9.45
N ILE A 370 0.46 -19.04 8.43
CA ILE A 370 -0.67 -18.15 8.18
C ILE A 370 -1.83 -18.51 9.12
N GLU A 371 -2.66 -17.52 9.40
CA GLU A 371 -3.86 -17.69 10.22
C GLU A 371 -5.10 -17.20 9.47
N PHE A 372 -6.24 -17.87 9.73
CA PHE A 372 -7.55 -17.48 9.21
C PHE A 372 -8.37 -16.86 10.33
N VAL A 373 -8.76 -15.59 10.16
CA VAL A 373 -9.34 -14.79 11.24
C VAL A 373 -10.61 -14.07 10.78
N PRO A 374 -11.60 -13.88 11.67
CA PRO A 374 -12.79 -13.11 11.33
C PRO A 374 -12.47 -11.66 10.98
N THR A 375 -13.18 -11.08 10.01
CA THR A 375 -13.06 -9.68 9.65
C THR A 375 -13.68 -8.75 10.69
N GLY A 376 -13.12 -7.55 10.86
CA GLY A 376 -13.67 -6.49 11.72
C GLY A 376 -13.40 -6.65 13.21
N GLU A 377 -12.80 -7.75 13.65
CA GLU A 377 -12.36 -7.92 15.04
C GLU A 377 -11.01 -7.30 15.30
N HIS A 378 -10.77 -6.88 16.55
CA HIS A 378 -9.46 -6.43 16.98
C HIS A 378 -8.55 -7.63 17.25
N LEU A 379 -7.53 -7.79 16.42
CA LEU A 379 -6.51 -8.82 16.56
C LEU A 379 -5.32 -8.24 17.34
N PHE A 380 -5.01 -8.85 18.50
CA PHE A 380 -3.95 -8.35 19.37
C PHE A 380 -2.62 -9.01 19.04
N TYR A 381 -1.83 -8.39 18.17
CA TYR A 381 -0.51 -8.87 17.76
C TYR A 381 0.55 -8.74 18.86
N ARG A 382 0.31 -7.87 19.84
CA ARG A 382 1.25 -7.60 20.93
C ARG A 382 0.51 -7.49 22.26
N THR A 383 1.13 -7.97 23.32
CA THR A 383 0.65 -7.78 24.69
C THR A 383 1.68 -7.06 25.56
N GLN A 384 1.24 -6.21 26.47
CA GLN A 384 2.09 -5.49 27.41
C GLN A 384 1.50 -5.48 28.81
N VAL A 385 2.36 -5.67 29.80
CA VAL A 385 2.00 -5.54 31.22
C VAL A 385 2.17 -4.10 31.65
N ILE A 386 1.11 -3.49 32.17
CA ILE A 386 1.12 -2.13 32.75
C ILE A 386 0.55 -2.22 34.15
N GLY A 387 1.41 -2.11 35.17
CA GLY A 387 1.01 -2.38 36.56
C GLY A 387 0.72 -3.86 36.81
N ASP A 388 -0.51 -4.18 37.21
CA ASP A 388 -0.99 -5.55 37.42
C ASP A 388 -1.90 -6.02 36.28
N ASP A 389 -2.08 -5.21 35.23
CA ASP A 389 -2.98 -5.46 34.12
C ASP A 389 -2.22 -5.88 32.85
N LEU A 390 -2.83 -6.75 32.04
CA LEU A 390 -2.36 -7.18 30.73
C LEU A 390 -3.19 -6.48 29.64
N TYR A 391 -2.51 -5.77 28.77
CA TYR A 391 -3.13 -5.08 27.65
C TYR A 391 -2.77 -5.74 26.33
N GLY A 392 -3.76 -5.91 25.45
CA GLY A 392 -3.59 -6.29 24.05
C GLY A 392 -3.59 -5.05 23.15
N TYR A 393 -2.73 -5.05 22.13
CA TYR A 393 -2.59 -3.98 21.15
C TYR A 393 -2.92 -4.51 19.75
N CYS A 394 -3.81 -3.81 19.05
CA CYS A 394 -4.19 -4.10 17.66
C CYS A 394 -3.46 -3.14 16.70
N HIS A 395 -3.17 -3.59 15.48
CA HIS A 395 -2.56 -2.78 14.41
C HIS A 395 -3.33 -1.49 14.08
N CYS A 396 -4.62 -1.43 14.38
CA CYS A 396 -5.41 -0.20 14.23
C CYS A 396 -5.16 0.84 15.33
N GLY A 397 -4.22 0.59 16.26
CA GLY A 397 -3.95 1.44 17.41
C GLY A 397 -4.90 1.23 18.60
N TYR A 398 -5.89 0.34 18.47
CA TYR A 398 -6.79 0.02 19.59
C TYR A 398 -6.05 -0.78 20.66
N ARG A 399 -6.32 -0.44 21.94
CA ARG A 399 -5.77 -1.13 23.11
C ARG A 399 -6.90 -1.53 24.05
N GLU A 400 -6.86 -2.77 24.50
CA GLU A 400 -7.82 -3.31 25.48
C GLU A 400 -7.10 -3.98 26.66
N ASN A 401 -7.67 -3.82 27.86
CA ASN A 401 -7.27 -4.63 29.01
C ASN A 401 -7.86 -6.04 28.84
N ILE A 402 -6.99 -7.02 28.54
CA ILE A 402 -7.37 -8.41 28.26
C ILE A 402 -7.22 -9.33 29.48
N GLY A 403 -6.83 -8.79 30.63
CA GLY A 403 -6.71 -9.53 31.87
C GLY A 403 -5.86 -8.87 32.92
N SER A 404 -5.64 -9.57 34.03
CA SER A 404 -4.72 -9.18 35.07
C SER A 404 -3.72 -10.29 35.36
N ILE A 405 -2.49 -9.93 35.68
CA ILE A 405 -1.49 -10.91 36.11
C ILE A 405 -1.77 -11.23 37.60
N ALA A 406 -2.29 -12.42 37.84
CA ALA A 406 -2.42 -12.93 39.20
C ALA A 406 -1.02 -13.08 39.79
N ARG A 407 -0.73 -12.36 40.88
CA ARG A 407 0.45 -12.55 41.68
C ARG A 407 0.37 -13.78 42.55
#